data_443e42f7d32f8fd93ddebf1aa4dc7329
#
_entry.id   443e42f7d32f8fd93ddebf1aa4dc7329
#
_cell.length_a   1.000
_cell.length_b   1.000
_cell.length_c   1.000
_cell.angle_alpha   90.00
_cell.angle_beta   90.00
_cell.angle_gamma   90.00
#
_symmetry.space_group_name_H-M   'P 1'
#
loop_
_entity.id
_entity.type
_entity.pdbx_description
1 polymer ?
#
loop_
_entity_poly.entity_id
_entity_poly.type
_entity_poly.pdbx_seq_one_letter_code
_entity_poly.pdbx_strand_id
1 'polypeptide(L)' 'MTRQEVLDGLKEVIAVLRPATDLSEVNFDTELVRELGIDSLSMIMLSLATEEKFQMRFPDGEAAPTTVGEVCDAVLKALA' A
#
# COMPACT_ATOMS: atom_id res chain seq x y z
N MET A 1 15.09 -4.50 -3.93
CA MET A 1 13.98 -3.69 -4.45
C MET A 1 14.06 -2.28 -3.86
N THR A 2 13.85 -1.27 -4.68
CA THR A 2 13.90 0.10 -4.21
C THR A 2 12.53 0.56 -3.71
N ARG A 3 12.53 1.65 -2.95
CA ARG A 3 11.28 2.25 -2.45
C ARG A 3 10.37 2.66 -3.61
N GLN A 4 10.96 3.19 -4.69
CA GLN A 4 10.20 3.58 -5.88
C GLN A 4 9.56 2.38 -6.57
N GLU A 5 10.27 1.27 -6.66
CA GLU A 5 9.72 0.04 -7.23
C GLU A 5 8.54 -0.48 -6.43
N VAL A 6 8.62 -0.39 -5.10
CA VAL A 6 7.50 -0.78 -4.24
C VAL A 6 6.32 0.16 -4.47
N LEU A 7 6.57 1.47 -4.57
CA LEU A 7 5.50 2.43 -4.85
C LEU A 7 4.80 2.11 -6.18
N ASP A 8 5.57 1.83 -7.22
CA ASP A 8 5.00 1.51 -8.53
C ASP A 8 4.12 0.25 -8.46
N GLY A 9 4.58 -0.77 -7.76
CA GLY A 9 3.79 -1.99 -7.56
C GLY A 9 2.55 -1.74 -6.72
N LEU A 10 2.66 -0.91 -5.70
CA LEU A 10 1.52 -0.57 -4.84
C LEU A 10 0.48 0.24 -5.61
N LYS A 11 0.90 1.10 -6.52
CA LYS A 11 -0.04 1.82 -7.40
C LYS A 11 -0.89 0.86 -8.23
N GLU A 12 -0.31 -0.24 -8.69
CA GLU A 12 -1.08 -1.25 -9.43
C GLU A 12 -2.14 -1.89 -8.55
N VAL A 13 -1.83 -2.15 -7.28
CA VAL A 13 -2.80 -2.68 -6.32
C VAL A 13 -3.91 -1.66 -6.08
N ILE A 14 -3.54 -0.40 -5.88
CA ILE A 14 -4.51 0.69 -5.67
C ILE A 14 -5.44 0.83 -6.86
N ALA A 15 -4.91 0.70 -8.08
CA ALA A 15 -5.70 0.81 -9.30
C ALA A 15 -6.79 -0.27 -9.38
N VAL A 16 -6.54 -1.44 -8.85
CA VAL A 16 -7.53 -2.53 -8.80
C VAL A 16 -8.61 -2.22 -7.76
N LEU A 17 -8.21 -1.74 -6.58
CA LEU A 17 -9.13 -1.46 -5.49
C LEU A 17 -9.93 -0.17 -5.69
N ARG A 18 -9.31 0.82 -6.31
CA ARG A 18 -9.88 2.15 -6.52
C ARG A 18 -9.61 2.60 -7.97
N PRO A 19 -10.35 2.04 -8.96
CA PRO A 19 -10.07 2.32 -10.38
C PRO A 19 -10.18 3.80 -10.78
N ALA A 20 -10.93 4.58 -10.02
CA ALA A 20 -11.10 6.01 -10.31
C ALA A 20 -9.97 6.89 -9.77
N THR A 21 -9.01 6.29 -9.05
CA THR A 21 -7.89 7.05 -8.47
C THR A 21 -6.95 7.53 -9.57
N ASP A 22 -6.58 8.81 -9.51
CA ASP A 22 -5.54 9.34 -10.37
C ASP A 22 -4.17 8.95 -9.79
N LEU A 23 -3.57 7.92 -10.37
CA LEU A 23 -2.31 7.38 -9.87
C LEU A 23 -1.14 8.37 -9.96
N SER A 24 -1.24 9.37 -10.84
CA SER A 24 -0.20 10.39 -10.94
C SER A 24 -0.13 11.27 -9.69
N GLU A 25 -1.21 11.33 -8.92
CA GLU A 25 -1.28 12.10 -7.68
C GLU A 25 -0.84 11.27 -6.46
N VAL A 26 -0.64 9.98 -6.63
CA VAL A 26 -0.25 9.10 -5.51
C VAL A 26 1.26 9.16 -5.30
N ASN A 27 1.67 9.48 -4.09
CA ASN A 27 3.08 9.52 -3.70
C ASN A 27 3.26 8.96 -2.28
N PHE A 28 4.46 9.02 -1.75
CA PHE A 28 4.76 8.47 -0.43
C PHE A 28 3.97 9.14 0.70
N ASP A 29 3.61 10.40 0.53
CA ASP A 29 2.89 11.15 1.55
C ASP A 29 1.37 11.02 1.45
N THR A 30 0.87 10.35 0.42
CA THR A 30 -0.57 10.18 0.21
C THR A 30 -1.18 9.39 1.36
N GLU A 31 -2.24 9.94 1.97
CA GLU A 31 -2.93 9.28 3.08
C GLU A 31 -3.95 8.30 2.56
N LEU A 32 -3.88 7.06 3.06
CA LEU A 32 -4.72 5.96 2.59
C LEU A 32 -6.21 6.21 2.82
N VAL A 33 -6.57 6.63 4.02
CA VAL A 33 -7.98 6.85 4.37
C VAL A 33 -8.47 8.19 3.85
N ARG A 34 -7.73 9.26 4.13
CA ARG A 34 -8.20 10.62 3.84
C ARG A 34 -8.18 10.97 2.37
N GLU A 35 -7.15 10.53 1.64
CA GLU A 35 -6.99 10.90 0.23
C GLU A 35 -7.47 9.80 -0.72
N LEU A 36 -7.25 8.54 -0.39
CA LEU A 36 -7.65 7.42 -1.25
C LEU A 36 -8.99 6.82 -0.88
N GLY A 37 -9.57 7.22 0.25
CA GLY A 37 -10.87 6.72 0.68
C GLY A 37 -10.88 5.24 1.04
N ILE A 38 -9.75 4.71 1.50
CA ILE A 38 -9.63 3.31 1.86
C ILE A 38 -10.24 3.09 3.25
N ASP A 39 -11.39 2.41 3.30
CA ASP A 39 -12.06 2.07 4.56
C ASP A 39 -11.47 0.79 5.17
N SER A 40 -12.05 0.31 6.27
CA SER A 40 -11.54 -0.87 6.98
C SER A 40 -11.50 -2.11 6.09
N LEU A 41 -12.53 -2.35 5.32
CA LEU A 41 -12.59 -3.52 4.43
C LEU A 41 -11.56 -3.39 3.31
N SER A 42 -11.49 -2.22 2.68
CA SER A 42 -10.52 -1.97 1.61
C SER A 42 -9.09 -2.04 2.14
N MET A 43 -8.85 -1.67 3.40
CA MET A 43 -7.54 -1.78 4.02
C MET A 43 -7.11 -3.24 4.14
N ILE A 44 -8.04 -4.13 4.52
CA ILE A 44 -7.74 -5.56 4.57
C ILE A 44 -7.42 -6.08 3.17
N MET A 45 -8.20 -5.68 2.18
CA MET A 45 -7.97 -6.08 0.78
C MET A 45 -6.63 -5.56 0.27
N LEU A 46 -6.28 -4.33 0.59
CA LEU A 46 -5.00 -3.75 0.23
C LEU A 46 -3.84 -4.54 0.83
N SER A 47 -3.96 -4.89 2.11
CA SER A 47 -2.92 -5.65 2.81
C SER A 47 -2.73 -7.02 2.17
N LEU A 48 -3.82 -7.75 1.92
CA LEU A 48 -3.75 -9.08 1.32
C LEU A 48 -3.18 -9.04 -0.10
N ALA A 49 -3.63 -8.09 -0.91
CA ALA A 49 -3.14 -7.96 -2.28
C ALA A 49 -1.67 -7.56 -2.32
N THR A 50 -1.24 -6.72 -1.39
CA THR A 50 0.16 -6.31 -1.28
C THR A 50 1.04 -7.48 -0.88
N GLU A 51 0.59 -8.27 0.09
CA GLU A 51 1.33 -9.46 0.53
C GLU A 51 1.50 -10.46 -0.64
N GLU A 52 0.45 -10.65 -1.42
CA GLU A 52 0.52 -11.56 -2.56
C GLU A 52 1.44 -11.02 -3.65
N LYS A 53 1.31 -9.73 -3.97
CA LYS A 53 2.10 -9.12 -5.04
C LYS A 53 3.60 -9.15 -4.77
N PHE A 54 3.99 -8.87 -3.53
CA PHE A 54 5.40 -8.78 -3.14
C PHE A 54 5.93 -10.06 -2.47
N GLN A 55 5.09 -11.08 -2.31
CA GLN A 55 5.47 -12.36 -1.68
C GLN A 55 6.07 -12.12 -0.29
N MET A 56 5.34 -11.37 0.54
CA MET A 56 5.75 -11.04 1.90
C MET A 56 4.53 -11.08 2.83
N ARG A 57 4.77 -10.91 4.12
CA ARG A 57 3.71 -10.82 5.11
C ARG A 57 3.93 -9.64 6.04
N PHE A 58 2.87 -8.88 6.27
CA PHE A 58 2.92 -7.83 7.29
C PHE A 58 2.87 -8.48 8.67
N PRO A 59 3.68 -7.97 9.63
CA PRO A 59 3.67 -8.50 11.00
C PRO A 59 2.31 -8.27 11.66
N ASP A 60 1.87 -9.26 12.44
CA ASP A 60 0.64 -9.12 13.23
C ASP A 60 0.87 -8.16 14.40
N GLY A 61 -0.18 -7.45 14.78
CA GLY A 61 -0.17 -6.60 15.95
C GLY A 61 0.45 -5.23 15.78
N GLU A 62 0.93 -4.89 14.60
CA GLU A 62 1.43 -3.55 14.33
C GLU A 62 0.28 -2.60 14.00
N ALA A 63 0.49 -1.31 14.27
CA ALA A 63 -0.50 -0.29 13.92
C ALA A 63 -0.70 -0.23 12.41
N ALA A 64 -1.93 0.01 11.97
CA ALA A 64 -2.22 0.17 10.56
C ALA A 64 -1.45 1.36 9.97
N PRO A 65 -0.92 1.25 8.75
CA PRO A 65 -0.25 2.38 8.13
C PRO A 65 -1.24 3.49 7.78
N THR A 66 -0.79 4.73 7.82
CA THR A 66 -1.62 5.88 7.46
C THR A 66 -1.28 6.42 6.09
N THR A 67 -0.07 6.21 5.61
CA THR A 67 0.37 6.72 4.30
C THR A 67 0.86 5.60 3.40
N VAL A 68 0.88 5.89 2.10
CA VAL A 68 1.44 4.99 1.09
C VAL A 68 2.91 4.69 1.40
N GLY A 69 3.66 5.72 1.84
CA GLY A 69 5.07 5.54 2.21
C GLY A 69 5.28 4.55 3.34
N GLU A 70 4.40 4.56 4.34
CA GLU A 70 4.48 3.61 5.45
C GLU A 70 4.27 2.18 4.97
N VAL A 71 3.35 1.97 4.01
CA VAL A 71 3.15 0.64 3.41
C VAL A 71 4.41 0.22 2.65
N CYS A 72 4.99 1.13 1.87
CA CYS A 72 6.22 0.85 1.13
C CYS A 72 7.36 0.46 2.07
N ASP A 73 7.52 1.17 3.16
CA ASP A 73 8.58 0.90 4.13
C ASP A 73 8.37 -0.46 4.82
N ALA A 74 7.11 -0.80 5.11
CA ALA A 74 6.78 -2.11 5.70
C ALA A 74 7.11 -3.25 4.73
N VAL A 75 6.83 -3.06 3.44
CA VAL A 75 7.18 -4.05 2.42
C VAL A 75 8.69 -4.23 2.34
N LEU A 76 9.43 -3.13 2.27
CA LEU A 76 10.90 -3.18 2.20
C LEU A 76 11.50 -3.87 3.42
N LYS A 77 10.97 -3.59 4.61
CA LYS A 77 11.42 -4.22 5.84
C LYS A 77 11.17 -5.73 5.81
N ALA A 78 10.02 -6.15 5.30
CA ALA A 78 9.67 -7.57 5.22
C ALA A 78 10.52 -8.32 4.19
N LEU A 79 10.97 -7.64 3.14
CA LEU A 79 11.79 -8.23 2.08
C LEU A 79 13.29 -8.19 2.38
N ALA A 80 13.67 -7.46 3.40
CA ALA A 80 15.09 -7.33 3.79
C ALA A 80 15.64 -8.62 4.38
#